data_19f4b2edd1158a87bd9820cc4738ff6f
#
_entry.id   19f4b2edd1158a87bd9820cc4738ff6f
#
_cell.length_a   1.000
_cell.length_b   1.000
_cell.length_c   1.000
_cell.angle_alpha   90.00
_cell.angle_beta   90.00
_cell.angle_gamma   90.00
#
_symmetry.space_group_name_H-M   'P 1'
#
loop_
_entity.id
_entity.type
_entity.pdbx_description
1 polymer ?
#
loop_
_entity_poly.entity_id
_entity_poly.type
_entity_poly.pdbx_seq_one_letter_code
_entity_poly.pdbx_strand_id
1 'polypeptide(L)'
;KSYTEFYKILGDTDTATEASQLLAQLAQNEQDITKWTNIAAGVYGTFGDALPIEGMIESANETAKVGEVPGSLADALNWVGISEDAFNEKLAACSSESERNRLIMETLSGAYDEASGAFYRNNEALVASREGQAQLDETLAGLGETISNVKNSLRAEFLPAISEVISAFTDMVNGVDGADEAFAGAITGLVNTAVSMLPQFVTTGMQMLTSLLSGIIQSLPAVMEGAAQIIVTLAQGIAAAVPTLIPQIVLVVTQI
;
A
#
# COMPACT_ATOMS: atom_id res chain seq x y z
N LYS A 1 -0.82 -0.51 6.79
CA LYS A 1 0.52 -0.14 7.33
C LYS A 1 1.60 -1.14 6.88
N SER A 2 1.45 -2.45 7.12
CA SER A 2 2.44 -3.45 6.66
C SER A 2 2.59 -3.49 5.13
N TYR A 3 1.49 -3.38 4.38
CA TYR A 3 1.51 -3.27 2.92
C TYR A 3 2.41 -2.12 2.44
N THR A 4 2.19 -0.91 2.97
CA THR A 4 2.99 0.28 2.60
C THR A 4 4.48 0.06 2.87
N GLU A 5 4.83 -0.55 4.01
CA GLU A 5 6.21 -0.85 4.36
C GLU A 5 6.84 -1.85 3.39
N PHE A 6 6.14 -2.93 3.02
CA PHE A 6 6.63 -3.88 2.02
C PHE A 6 6.69 -3.27 0.62
N TYR A 7 5.70 -2.48 0.23
CA TYR A 7 5.70 -1.82 -1.07
C TYR A 7 6.90 -0.87 -1.24
N LYS A 8 7.29 -0.15 -0.19
CA LYS A 8 8.50 0.70 -0.19
C LYS A 8 9.77 -0.11 -0.53
N ILE A 9 9.86 -1.35 -0.06
CA ILE A 9 11.01 -2.22 -0.26
C ILE A 9 10.94 -2.90 -1.64
N LEU A 10 9.82 -3.54 -1.94
CA LEU A 10 9.66 -4.44 -3.08
C LEU A 10 9.25 -3.70 -4.37
N GLY A 11 8.39 -2.69 -4.25
CA GLY A 11 7.87 -1.91 -5.39
C GLY A 11 6.86 -2.64 -6.26
N ASP A 12 6.39 -3.80 -5.80
CA ASP A 12 5.39 -4.62 -6.47
C ASP A 12 4.16 -4.80 -5.58
N THR A 13 2.97 -4.57 -6.15
CA THR A 13 1.70 -4.58 -5.40
C THR A 13 1.31 -5.98 -4.93
N ASP A 14 1.51 -6.98 -5.78
CA ASP A 14 1.07 -8.35 -5.49
C ASP A 14 1.96 -8.95 -4.41
N THR A 15 3.28 -8.85 -4.58
CA THR A 15 4.28 -9.33 -3.62
C THR A 15 4.15 -8.61 -2.26
N ALA A 16 3.95 -7.29 -2.25
CA ALA A 16 3.75 -6.52 -1.02
C ALA A 16 2.45 -6.91 -0.30
N THR A 17 1.40 -7.19 -1.05
CA THR A 17 0.12 -7.66 -0.49
C THR A 17 0.27 -9.03 0.15
N GLU A 18 0.89 -9.98 -0.54
CA GLU A 18 1.13 -11.33 -0.04
C GLU A 18 2.02 -11.33 1.21
N ALA A 19 3.16 -10.64 1.15
CA ALA A 19 4.05 -10.48 2.30
C ALA A 19 3.33 -9.86 3.51
N SER A 20 2.46 -8.85 3.27
CA SER A 20 1.67 -8.22 4.33
C SER A 20 0.64 -9.16 4.96
N GLN A 21 -0.04 -9.99 4.15
CA GLN A 21 -1.00 -10.99 4.64
C GLN A 21 -0.31 -12.09 5.46
N LEU A 22 0.83 -12.57 4.98
CA LEU A 22 1.64 -13.57 5.69
C LEU A 22 2.20 -13.01 7.01
N LEU A 23 2.67 -11.76 7.01
CA LEU A 23 3.15 -11.10 8.22
C LEU A 23 2.05 -10.92 9.28
N ALA A 24 0.81 -10.75 8.88
CA ALA A 24 -0.32 -10.64 9.83
C ALA A 24 -0.51 -11.90 10.70
N GLN A 25 0.06 -13.04 10.31
CA GLN A 25 0.07 -14.27 11.12
C GLN A 25 1.22 -14.30 12.13
N LEU A 26 2.34 -13.61 11.86
CA LEU A 26 3.54 -13.56 12.70
C LEU A 26 3.55 -12.36 13.65
N ALA A 27 3.21 -11.18 13.17
CA ALA A 27 3.30 -9.94 13.92
C ALA A 27 2.16 -9.84 14.95
N GLN A 28 2.50 -9.64 16.21
CA GLN A 28 1.55 -9.50 17.32
C GLN A 28 1.27 -8.02 17.65
N ASN A 29 2.12 -7.11 17.20
CA ASN A 29 2.05 -5.67 17.45
C ASN A 29 2.78 -4.87 16.38
N GLU A 30 2.71 -3.54 16.45
CA GLU A 30 3.36 -2.65 15.47
C GLU A 30 4.90 -2.70 15.50
N GLN A 31 5.50 -3.04 16.63
CA GLN A 31 6.95 -3.18 16.73
C GLN A 31 7.43 -4.41 15.98
N ASP A 32 6.67 -5.49 16.03
CA ASP A 32 6.97 -6.70 15.24
C ASP A 32 6.87 -6.42 13.74
N ILE A 33 5.85 -5.66 13.30
CA ILE A 33 5.73 -5.22 11.90
C ILE A 33 6.99 -4.46 11.48
N THR A 34 7.44 -3.51 12.28
CA THR A 34 8.65 -2.72 11.99
C THR A 34 9.90 -3.59 11.93
N LYS A 35 10.07 -4.55 12.84
CA LYS A 35 11.21 -5.47 12.82
C LYS A 35 11.20 -6.34 11.58
N TRP A 36 10.05 -6.95 11.26
CA TRP A 36 9.92 -7.81 10.09
C TRP A 36 10.14 -7.07 8.77
N THR A 37 9.66 -5.83 8.66
CA THR A 37 9.92 -5.02 7.46
C THR A 37 11.38 -4.60 7.34
N ASN A 38 12.07 -4.34 8.44
CA ASN A 38 13.53 -4.12 8.43
C ASN A 38 14.29 -5.39 8.05
N ILE A 39 13.90 -6.57 8.55
CA ILE A 39 14.44 -7.86 8.12
C ILE A 39 14.27 -8.01 6.60
N ALA A 40 13.06 -7.76 6.11
CA ALA A 40 12.77 -7.83 4.67
C ALA A 40 13.65 -6.87 3.84
N ALA A 41 13.85 -5.64 4.30
CA ALA A 41 14.74 -4.68 3.65
C ALA A 41 16.20 -5.17 3.61
N GLY A 42 16.68 -5.77 4.70
CA GLY A 42 18.04 -6.34 4.78
C GLY A 42 18.22 -7.56 3.90
N VAL A 43 17.24 -8.46 3.88
CA VAL A 43 17.24 -9.66 3.03
C VAL A 43 17.13 -9.26 1.55
N TYR A 44 16.18 -8.38 1.20
CA TYR A 44 16.03 -7.90 -0.18
C TYR A 44 17.26 -7.12 -0.65
N GLY A 45 17.85 -6.31 0.22
CA GLY A 45 19.10 -5.60 -0.07
C GLY A 45 20.29 -6.55 -0.31
N THR A 46 20.25 -7.76 0.24
CA THR A 46 21.30 -8.77 0.10
C THR A 46 21.09 -9.67 -1.13
N PHE A 47 19.88 -10.12 -1.35
CA PHE A 47 19.55 -11.16 -2.34
C PHE A 47 18.76 -10.63 -3.55
N GLY A 48 18.10 -9.46 -3.44
CA GLY A 48 17.13 -9.03 -4.44
C GLY A 48 16.02 -10.07 -4.61
N ASP A 49 15.64 -10.33 -5.87
CA ASP A 49 14.60 -11.30 -6.23
C ASP A 49 15.06 -12.77 -6.13
N ALA A 50 16.35 -13.02 -5.82
CA ALA A 50 16.86 -14.39 -5.67
C ALA A 50 16.34 -15.10 -4.42
N LEU A 51 15.90 -14.35 -3.41
CA LEU A 51 15.23 -14.87 -2.22
C LEU A 51 13.92 -14.09 -2.01
N PRO A 52 12.78 -14.61 -2.48
CA PRO A 52 11.49 -13.96 -2.37
C PRO A 52 11.10 -13.71 -0.91
N ILE A 53 10.73 -12.48 -0.59
CA ILE A 53 10.43 -12.07 0.79
C ILE A 53 9.17 -12.76 1.31
N GLU A 54 8.14 -12.91 0.47
CA GLU A 54 6.92 -13.63 0.80
C GLU A 54 7.21 -15.08 1.17
N GLY A 55 8.05 -15.77 0.39
CA GLY A 55 8.46 -17.14 0.66
C GLY A 55 9.29 -17.27 1.95
N MET A 56 10.11 -16.27 2.27
CA MET A 56 10.84 -16.24 3.55
C MET A 56 9.88 -16.06 4.75
N ILE A 57 8.90 -15.17 4.64
CA ILE A 57 7.89 -14.94 5.70
C ILE A 57 6.99 -16.18 5.87
N GLU A 58 6.60 -16.81 4.76
CA GLU A 58 5.86 -18.08 4.80
C GLU A 58 6.66 -19.16 5.53
N SER A 59 7.94 -19.35 5.15
CA SER A 59 8.84 -20.30 5.81
C SER A 59 9.00 -19.98 7.30
N ALA A 60 9.05 -18.71 7.70
CA ALA A 60 9.09 -18.30 9.10
C ALA A 60 7.79 -18.66 9.86
N ASN A 61 6.62 -18.48 9.21
CA ASN A 61 5.33 -18.92 9.76
C ASN A 61 5.30 -20.44 10.00
N GLU A 62 5.73 -21.22 9.02
CA GLU A 62 5.78 -22.68 9.13
C GLU A 62 6.77 -23.11 10.23
N THR A 63 7.95 -22.49 10.26
CA THR A 63 8.95 -22.75 11.31
C THR A 63 8.39 -22.49 12.72
N ALA A 64 7.67 -21.38 12.90
CA ALA A 64 7.07 -21.08 14.19
C ALA A 64 6.02 -22.12 14.62
N LYS A 65 5.26 -22.68 13.67
CA LYS A 65 4.24 -23.71 13.92
C LYS A 65 4.87 -25.08 14.17
N VAL A 66 5.77 -25.51 13.28
CA VAL A 66 6.31 -26.87 13.27
C VAL A 66 7.54 -27.03 14.17
N GLY A 67 8.39 -26.01 14.28
CA GLY A 67 9.62 -26.03 15.05
C GLY A 67 10.84 -26.54 14.28
N GLU A 68 10.74 -26.62 12.95
CA GLU A 68 11.82 -26.96 12.04
C GLU A 68 11.90 -25.93 10.93
N VAL A 69 13.10 -25.61 10.45
CA VAL A 69 13.34 -24.59 9.42
C VAL A 69 13.20 -25.21 8.03
N PRO A 70 12.23 -24.78 7.20
CA PRO A 70 12.16 -25.14 5.80
C PRO A 70 12.60 -23.99 4.87
N GLY A 71 12.90 -24.34 3.61
CA GLY A 71 12.90 -23.42 2.47
C GLY A 71 13.73 -22.16 2.60
N SER A 72 13.12 -21.05 2.20
CA SER A 72 13.80 -19.74 2.09
C SER A 72 14.33 -19.18 3.41
N LEU A 73 13.78 -19.58 4.55
CA LEU A 73 14.32 -19.20 5.86
C LEU A 73 15.68 -19.87 6.11
N ALA A 74 15.85 -21.13 5.68
CA ALA A 74 17.14 -21.83 5.78
C ALA A 74 18.21 -21.09 4.98
N ASP A 75 17.89 -20.65 3.76
CA ASP A 75 18.81 -19.90 2.90
C ASP A 75 19.22 -18.58 3.57
N ALA A 76 18.27 -17.84 4.14
CA ALA A 76 18.55 -16.59 4.85
C ALA A 76 19.44 -16.80 6.08
N LEU A 77 19.25 -17.88 6.86
CA LEU A 77 20.07 -18.21 8.04
C LEU A 77 21.46 -18.67 7.62
N ASN A 78 21.58 -19.56 6.66
CA ASN A 78 22.85 -20.10 6.16
C ASN A 78 23.76 -19.01 5.60
N TRP A 79 23.20 -18.01 4.92
CA TRP A 79 23.97 -16.89 4.38
C TRP A 79 24.70 -16.10 5.47
N VAL A 80 24.08 -15.94 6.63
CA VAL A 80 24.67 -15.24 7.78
C VAL A 80 25.44 -16.18 8.72
N GLY A 81 25.74 -17.41 8.26
CA GLY A 81 26.56 -18.38 8.99
C GLY A 81 25.84 -19.13 10.11
N ILE A 82 24.52 -19.12 10.11
CA ILE A 82 23.70 -19.88 11.08
C ILE A 82 23.25 -21.17 10.40
N SER A 83 23.78 -22.33 10.86
CA SER A 83 23.37 -23.63 10.30
C SER A 83 21.93 -23.98 10.74
N GLU A 84 21.24 -24.65 9.85
CA GLU A 84 19.89 -25.16 10.03
C GLU A 84 19.78 -26.06 11.28
N ASP A 85 20.70 -27.00 11.43
CA ASP A 85 20.75 -27.90 12.60
C ASP A 85 20.89 -27.14 13.91
N ALA A 86 21.83 -26.20 13.99
CA ALA A 86 22.03 -25.40 15.21
C ALA A 86 20.84 -24.50 15.53
N PHE A 87 20.10 -24.05 14.50
CA PHE A 87 18.90 -23.27 14.72
C PHE A 87 17.70 -24.12 15.14
N ASN A 88 17.56 -25.33 14.56
CA ASN A 88 16.53 -26.30 14.93
C ASN A 88 16.70 -26.76 16.41
N GLU A 89 17.94 -26.91 16.90
CA GLU A 89 18.17 -27.16 18.33
C GLU A 89 17.63 -26.04 19.23
N LYS A 90 17.79 -24.78 18.83
CA LYS A 90 17.23 -23.62 19.56
C LYS A 90 15.71 -23.59 19.50
N LEU A 91 15.12 -23.92 18.34
CA LEU A 91 13.67 -23.99 18.17
C LEU A 91 13.05 -25.10 19.04
N ALA A 92 13.73 -26.24 19.16
CA ALA A 92 13.31 -27.35 20.00
C ALA A 92 13.31 -26.99 21.50
N ALA A 93 14.11 -26.01 21.92
CA ALA A 93 14.12 -25.53 23.33
C ALA A 93 12.96 -24.53 23.61
N CYS A 94 12.25 -24.04 22.60
CA CYS A 94 11.10 -23.16 22.77
C CYS A 94 9.86 -23.95 23.16
N SER A 95 9.10 -23.42 24.11
CA SER A 95 7.91 -24.09 24.66
C SER A 95 6.62 -23.75 23.87
N SER A 96 6.64 -22.74 23.02
CA SER A 96 5.46 -22.26 22.29
C SER A 96 5.81 -21.74 20.90
N GLU A 97 4.79 -21.68 20.05
CA GLU A 97 4.86 -21.02 18.72
C GLU A 97 5.30 -19.55 18.84
N SER A 98 4.78 -18.82 19.83
CA SER A 98 5.15 -17.43 20.07
C SER A 98 6.62 -17.25 20.45
N GLU A 99 7.20 -18.18 21.22
CA GLU A 99 8.63 -18.16 21.55
C GLU A 99 9.48 -18.48 20.32
N ARG A 100 9.08 -19.44 19.49
CA ARG A 100 9.76 -19.72 18.22
C ARG A 100 9.71 -18.54 17.26
N ASN A 101 8.55 -17.91 17.11
CA ASN A 101 8.40 -16.71 16.28
C ASN A 101 9.34 -15.58 16.75
N ARG A 102 9.37 -15.33 18.07
CA ARG A 102 10.28 -14.31 18.62
C ARG A 102 11.75 -14.66 18.37
N LEU A 103 12.14 -15.92 18.56
CA LEU A 103 13.51 -16.38 18.29
C LEU A 103 13.91 -16.16 16.83
N ILE A 104 13.02 -16.50 15.88
CA ILE A 104 13.24 -16.28 14.45
C ILE A 104 13.43 -14.78 14.19
N MET A 105 12.49 -13.94 14.63
CA MET A 105 12.53 -12.50 14.43
C MET A 105 13.78 -11.84 15.02
N GLU A 106 14.15 -12.19 16.27
CA GLU A 106 15.34 -11.62 16.92
C GLU A 106 16.63 -12.05 16.22
N THR A 107 16.70 -13.31 15.78
CA THR A 107 17.87 -13.83 15.06
C THR A 107 18.06 -13.13 13.71
N LEU A 108 17.01 -13.05 12.91
CA LEU A 108 17.06 -12.38 11.60
C LEU A 108 17.27 -10.87 11.75
N SER A 109 16.62 -10.23 12.72
CA SER A 109 16.79 -8.80 12.98
C SER A 109 18.25 -8.48 13.30
N GLY A 110 18.90 -9.26 14.17
CA GLY A 110 20.32 -9.07 14.48
C GLY A 110 21.23 -9.35 13.30
N ALA A 111 20.91 -10.36 12.49
CA ALA A 111 21.72 -10.76 11.34
C ALA A 111 21.66 -9.79 10.15
N TYR A 112 20.50 -9.16 9.93
CA TYR A 112 20.24 -8.29 8.78
C TYR A 112 20.14 -6.79 9.10
N ASP A 113 20.43 -6.36 10.33
CA ASP A 113 20.32 -4.95 10.75
C ASP A 113 21.21 -4.01 9.90
N GLU A 114 22.48 -4.38 9.71
CA GLU A 114 23.40 -3.59 8.90
C GLU A 114 22.99 -3.53 7.43
N ALA A 115 22.55 -4.66 6.86
CA ALA A 115 22.08 -4.74 5.49
C ALA A 115 20.80 -3.92 5.29
N SER A 116 19.88 -3.95 6.26
CA SER A 116 18.69 -3.10 6.28
C SER A 116 19.05 -1.61 6.27
N GLY A 117 19.92 -1.20 7.17
CA GLY A 117 20.39 0.19 7.20
C GLY A 117 21.10 0.62 5.91
N ALA A 118 21.86 -0.28 5.28
CA ALA A 118 22.48 -0.03 3.99
C ALA A 118 21.45 0.08 2.86
N PHE A 119 20.43 -0.77 2.86
CA PHE A 119 19.35 -0.72 1.88
C PHE A 119 18.65 0.65 1.89
N TYR A 120 18.21 1.12 3.06
CA TYR A 120 17.53 2.41 3.17
C TYR A 120 18.43 3.59 2.79
N ARG A 121 19.69 3.61 3.20
CA ARG A 121 20.64 4.67 2.80
C ARG A 121 20.89 4.70 1.29
N ASN A 122 21.03 3.54 0.67
CA ASN A 122 21.36 3.45 -0.76
C ASN A 122 20.16 3.66 -1.67
N ASN A 123 18.92 3.50 -1.15
CA ASN A 123 17.68 3.57 -1.90
C ASN A 123 16.71 4.64 -1.37
N GLU A 124 17.20 5.66 -0.66
CA GLU A 124 16.37 6.68 0.00
C GLU A 124 15.32 7.31 -0.94
N ALA A 125 15.74 7.78 -2.11
CA ALA A 125 14.84 8.39 -3.10
C ALA A 125 13.82 7.38 -3.66
N LEU A 126 14.23 6.14 -3.87
CA LEU A 126 13.34 5.08 -4.37
C LEU A 126 12.28 4.72 -3.31
N VAL A 127 12.70 4.55 -2.06
CA VAL A 127 11.83 4.25 -0.92
C VAL A 127 10.82 5.37 -0.72
N ALA A 128 11.25 6.64 -0.73
CA ALA A 128 10.37 7.80 -0.60
C ALA A 128 9.36 7.89 -1.76
N SER A 129 9.80 7.63 -3.00
CA SER A 129 8.90 7.61 -4.17
C SER A 129 7.83 6.54 -4.06
N ARG A 130 8.21 5.32 -3.65
CA ARG A 130 7.29 4.20 -3.46
C ARG A 130 6.32 4.44 -2.30
N GLU A 131 6.79 5.07 -1.22
CA GLU A 131 5.94 5.47 -0.10
C GLU A 131 4.84 6.44 -0.55
N GLY A 132 5.20 7.47 -1.32
CA GLY A 132 4.22 8.42 -1.88
C GLY A 132 3.21 7.74 -2.81
N GLN A 133 3.64 6.78 -3.62
CA GLN A 133 2.75 6.00 -4.47
C GLN A 133 1.78 5.13 -3.66
N ALA A 134 2.26 4.40 -2.65
CA ALA A 134 1.40 3.59 -1.79
C ALA A 134 0.35 4.42 -1.04
N GLN A 135 0.72 5.62 -0.57
CA GLN A 135 -0.19 6.55 0.10
C GLN A 135 -1.25 7.10 -0.86
N LEU A 136 -0.87 7.36 -2.12
CA LEU A 136 -1.80 7.77 -3.14
C LEU A 136 -2.81 6.66 -3.48
N ASP A 137 -2.33 5.43 -3.63
CA ASP A 137 -3.16 4.26 -3.91
C ASP A 137 -4.16 4.00 -2.76
N GLU A 138 -3.73 4.10 -1.50
CA GLU A 138 -4.59 4.01 -0.32
C GLU A 138 -5.66 5.11 -0.31
N THR A 139 -5.27 6.33 -0.65
CA THR A 139 -6.21 7.48 -0.76
C THR A 139 -7.26 7.23 -1.84
N LEU A 140 -6.84 6.76 -3.02
CA LEU A 140 -7.74 6.45 -4.14
C LEU A 140 -8.69 5.28 -3.81
N ALA A 141 -8.19 4.25 -3.11
CA ALA A 141 -9.02 3.15 -2.63
C ALA A 141 -10.10 3.64 -1.64
N GLY A 142 -9.74 4.49 -0.69
CA GLY A 142 -10.68 5.11 0.26
C GLY A 142 -11.73 5.98 -0.43
N LEU A 143 -11.35 6.71 -1.49
CA LEU A 143 -12.30 7.44 -2.32
C LEU A 143 -13.27 6.50 -3.05
N GLY A 144 -12.77 5.39 -3.60
CA GLY A 144 -13.59 4.37 -4.24
C GLY A 144 -14.63 3.78 -3.30
N GLU A 145 -14.27 3.48 -2.07
CA GLU A 145 -15.18 3.02 -1.02
C GLU A 145 -16.23 4.08 -0.69
N THR A 146 -15.82 5.33 -0.52
CA THR A 146 -16.72 6.46 -0.24
C THR A 146 -17.75 6.63 -1.36
N ILE A 147 -17.33 6.58 -2.63
CA ILE A 147 -18.22 6.63 -3.80
C ILE A 147 -19.20 5.44 -3.80
N SER A 148 -18.73 4.25 -3.48
CA SER A 148 -19.55 3.05 -3.40
C SER A 148 -20.62 3.17 -2.30
N ASN A 149 -20.28 3.72 -1.15
CA ASN A 149 -21.20 3.96 -0.04
C ASN A 149 -22.28 4.96 -0.43
N VAL A 150 -21.92 6.07 -1.09
CA VAL A 150 -22.90 7.03 -1.64
C VAL A 150 -23.85 6.37 -2.65
N LYS A 151 -23.30 5.58 -3.57
CA LYS A 151 -24.12 4.83 -4.56
C LYS A 151 -25.09 3.88 -3.87
N ASN A 152 -24.67 3.19 -2.83
CA ASN A 152 -25.51 2.27 -2.07
C ASN A 152 -26.62 3.01 -1.30
N SER A 153 -26.31 4.15 -0.66
CA SER A 153 -27.29 4.98 0.03
C SER A 153 -28.33 5.54 -0.96
N LEU A 154 -27.87 6.08 -2.09
CA LEU A 154 -28.78 6.50 -3.17
C LEU A 154 -29.72 5.37 -3.60
N ARG A 155 -29.19 4.17 -3.79
CA ARG A 155 -29.97 3.03 -4.22
C ARG A 155 -30.99 2.59 -3.15
N ALA A 156 -30.60 2.62 -1.88
CA ALA A 156 -31.46 2.18 -0.78
C ALA A 156 -32.58 3.16 -0.48
N GLU A 157 -32.33 4.45 -0.58
CA GLU A 157 -33.29 5.50 -0.15
C GLU A 157 -34.06 6.12 -1.33
N PHE A 158 -33.41 6.36 -2.46
CA PHE A 158 -34.00 7.04 -3.60
C PHE A 158 -34.86 6.12 -4.49
N LEU A 159 -34.42 4.87 -4.74
CA LEU A 159 -35.14 3.95 -5.60
C LEU A 159 -36.57 3.62 -5.08
N PRO A 160 -36.79 3.35 -3.78
CA PRO A 160 -38.10 3.16 -3.24
C PRO A 160 -39.01 4.39 -3.44
N ALA A 161 -38.51 5.60 -3.18
CA ALA A 161 -39.26 6.83 -3.34
C ALA A 161 -39.66 7.08 -4.82
N ILE A 162 -38.77 6.80 -5.76
CA ILE A 162 -39.07 6.86 -7.20
C ILE A 162 -40.10 5.81 -7.57
N SER A 163 -40.00 4.59 -7.04
CA SER A 163 -40.98 3.50 -7.31
C SER A 163 -42.38 3.86 -6.81
N GLU A 164 -42.47 4.51 -5.67
CA GLU A 164 -43.71 5.01 -5.10
C GLU A 164 -44.35 6.09 -5.99
N VAL A 165 -43.56 7.03 -6.52
CA VAL A 165 -44.06 8.04 -7.48
C VAL A 165 -44.56 7.37 -8.76
N ILE A 166 -43.83 6.39 -9.31
CA ILE A 166 -44.23 5.68 -10.52
C ILE A 166 -45.54 4.90 -10.28
N SER A 167 -45.68 4.22 -9.14
CA SER A 167 -46.89 3.49 -8.79
C SER A 167 -48.08 4.44 -8.67
N ALA A 168 -47.97 5.51 -7.89
CA ALA A 168 -49.00 6.50 -7.69
C ALA A 168 -49.41 7.20 -9.01
N PHE A 169 -48.43 7.48 -9.89
CA PHE A 169 -48.73 7.99 -11.23
C PHE A 169 -49.50 7.01 -12.08
N THR A 170 -49.15 5.73 -12.03
CA THR A 170 -49.84 4.67 -12.76
C THR A 170 -51.31 4.55 -12.29
N ASP A 171 -51.54 4.59 -10.98
CA ASP A 171 -52.87 4.53 -10.40
C ASP A 171 -53.70 5.77 -10.80
N MET A 172 -53.11 6.95 -10.82
CA MET A 172 -53.75 8.19 -11.27
C MET A 172 -54.16 8.11 -12.74
N VAL A 173 -53.30 7.60 -13.62
CA VAL A 173 -53.64 7.42 -15.05
C VAL A 173 -54.71 6.39 -15.26
N ASN A 174 -54.77 5.36 -14.41
CA ASN A 174 -55.82 4.33 -14.44
C ASN A 174 -57.16 4.78 -13.81
N GLY A 175 -57.24 6.01 -13.30
CA GLY A 175 -58.46 6.58 -12.73
C GLY A 175 -58.87 5.97 -11.37
N VAL A 176 -57.88 5.56 -10.58
CA VAL A 176 -58.10 5.07 -9.20
C VAL A 176 -58.50 6.25 -8.32
N ASP A 177 -59.60 6.11 -7.56
CA ASP A 177 -60.06 7.14 -6.65
C ASP A 177 -59.00 7.53 -5.61
N GLY A 178 -58.72 8.85 -5.46
CA GLY A 178 -57.71 9.38 -4.54
C GLY A 178 -56.25 9.25 -5.00
N ALA A 179 -55.98 8.78 -6.24
CA ALA A 179 -54.63 8.59 -6.77
C ALA A 179 -53.95 9.92 -7.06
N ASP A 180 -54.65 11.02 -7.27
CA ASP A 180 -54.13 12.35 -7.42
C ASP A 180 -53.51 12.88 -6.08
N GLU A 181 -54.15 12.63 -4.96
CA GLU A 181 -53.61 12.95 -3.64
C GLU A 181 -52.42 12.03 -3.30
N ALA A 182 -52.51 10.74 -3.63
CA ALA A 182 -51.39 9.81 -3.43
C ALA A 182 -50.18 10.18 -4.28
N PHE A 183 -50.37 10.60 -5.52
CA PHE A 183 -49.28 11.08 -6.38
C PHE A 183 -48.61 12.36 -5.83
N ALA A 184 -49.41 13.32 -5.39
CA ALA A 184 -48.85 14.54 -4.75
C ALA A 184 -48.10 14.21 -3.46
N GLY A 185 -48.58 13.23 -2.67
CA GLY A 185 -47.89 12.72 -1.50
C GLY A 185 -46.55 12.06 -1.84
N ALA A 186 -46.52 11.18 -2.86
CA ALA A 186 -45.32 10.50 -3.34
C ALA A 186 -44.27 11.48 -3.85
N ILE A 187 -44.66 12.52 -4.61
CA ILE A 187 -43.76 13.60 -5.04
C ILE A 187 -43.16 14.32 -3.82
N THR A 188 -44.02 14.65 -2.84
CA THR A 188 -43.57 15.28 -1.61
C THR A 188 -42.55 14.38 -0.84
N GLY A 189 -42.83 13.08 -0.77
CA GLY A 189 -41.97 12.08 -0.20
C GLY A 189 -40.61 12.03 -0.90
N LEU A 190 -40.60 12.00 -2.22
CA LEU A 190 -39.34 12.01 -3.03
C LEU A 190 -38.53 13.28 -2.79
N VAL A 191 -39.17 14.45 -2.73
CA VAL A 191 -38.50 15.74 -2.43
C VAL A 191 -37.92 15.72 -1.02
N ASN A 192 -38.68 15.24 -0.04
CA ASN A 192 -38.19 15.12 1.34
C ASN A 192 -36.99 14.17 1.45
N THR A 193 -37.03 13.03 0.74
CA THR A 193 -35.90 12.11 0.66
C THR A 193 -34.67 12.79 0.05
N ALA A 194 -34.83 13.55 -1.04
CA ALA A 194 -33.73 14.29 -1.65
C ALA A 194 -33.14 15.34 -0.68
N VAL A 195 -33.99 16.09 0.02
CA VAL A 195 -33.55 17.11 0.98
C VAL A 195 -32.85 16.47 2.19
N SER A 196 -33.35 15.34 2.70
CA SER A 196 -32.74 14.64 3.84
C SER A 196 -31.35 14.08 3.52
N MET A 197 -31.05 13.78 2.25
CA MET A 197 -29.75 13.27 1.79
C MET A 197 -28.73 14.39 1.55
N LEU A 198 -29.14 15.65 1.40
CA LEU A 198 -28.19 16.77 1.16
C LEU A 198 -27.06 16.86 2.18
N PRO A 199 -27.31 16.79 3.51
CA PRO A 199 -26.23 16.83 4.49
C PRO A 199 -25.20 15.73 4.31
N GLN A 200 -25.65 14.52 3.97
CA GLN A 200 -24.77 13.38 3.70
C GLN A 200 -23.89 13.62 2.45
N PHE A 201 -24.46 14.14 1.37
CA PHE A 201 -23.70 14.51 0.18
C PHE A 201 -22.66 15.59 0.46
N VAL A 202 -23.01 16.61 1.21
CA VAL A 202 -22.07 17.68 1.60
C VAL A 202 -20.94 17.09 2.44
N THR A 203 -21.26 16.29 3.46
CA THR A 203 -20.27 15.64 4.32
C THR A 203 -19.34 14.73 3.51
N THR A 204 -19.91 13.91 2.64
CA THR A 204 -19.14 13.01 1.76
C THR A 204 -18.25 13.79 0.80
N GLY A 205 -18.77 14.86 0.18
CA GLY A 205 -17.98 15.73 -0.69
C GLY A 205 -16.80 16.37 0.05
N MET A 206 -17.01 16.82 1.30
CA MET A 206 -15.94 17.34 2.15
C MET A 206 -14.91 16.26 2.52
N GLN A 207 -15.35 15.05 2.83
CA GLN A 207 -14.45 13.94 3.11
C GLN A 207 -13.60 13.59 1.88
N MET A 208 -14.18 13.52 0.69
CA MET A 208 -13.46 13.31 -0.56
C MET A 208 -12.40 14.39 -0.79
N LEU A 209 -12.77 15.68 -0.64
CA LEU A 209 -11.84 16.79 -0.79
C LEU A 209 -10.69 16.71 0.23
N THR A 210 -10.99 16.38 1.48
CA THR A 210 -9.98 16.23 2.53
C THR A 210 -9.04 15.06 2.24
N SER A 211 -9.56 13.92 1.79
CA SER A 211 -8.76 12.76 1.41
C SER A 211 -7.84 13.06 0.22
N LEU A 212 -8.37 13.70 -0.82
CA LEU A 212 -7.56 14.13 -1.98
C LEU A 212 -6.46 15.10 -1.56
N LEU A 213 -6.79 16.09 -0.75
CA LEU A 213 -5.82 17.08 -0.28
C LEU A 213 -4.74 16.41 0.58
N SER A 214 -5.12 15.49 1.47
CA SER A 214 -4.19 14.71 2.29
C SER A 214 -3.26 13.85 1.42
N GLY A 215 -3.79 13.15 0.41
CA GLY A 215 -3.00 12.36 -0.52
C GLY A 215 -2.00 13.21 -1.31
N ILE A 216 -2.40 14.39 -1.77
CA ILE A 216 -1.51 15.34 -2.46
C ILE A 216 -0.40 15.83 -1.51
N ILE A 217 -0.75 16.26 -0.29
CA ILE A 217 0.23 16.76 0.69
C ILE A 217 1.23 15.66 1.07
N GLN A 218 0.77 14.43 1.27
CA GLN A 218 1.62 13.30 1.63
C GLN A 218 2.56 12.89 0.48
N SER A 219 2.14 13.03 -0.78
CA SER A 219 2.97 12.71 -1.95
C SER A 219 3.96 13.82 -2.33
N LEU A 220 3.79 15.06 -1.84
CA LEU A 220 4.66 16.18 -2.14
C LEU A 220 6.16 15.92 -1.86
N PRO A 221 6.57 15.33 -0.72
CA PRO A 221 7.98 15.04 -0.45
C PRO A 221 8.59 14.12 -1.52
N ALA A 222 7.88 13.06 -1.92
CA ALA A 222 8.34 12.12 -2.95
C ALA A 222 8.48 12.80 -4.33
N VAL A 223 7.55 13.68 -4.69
CA VAL A 223 7.63 14.47 -5.94
C VAL A 223 8.81 15.42 -5.92
N MET A 224 9.06 16.11 -4.80
CA MET A 224 10.20 17.02 -4.66
C MET A 224 11.53 16.28 -4.73
N GLU A 225 11.64 15.12 -4.11
CA GLU A 225 12.84 14.30 -4.12
C GLU A 225 13.11 13.72 -5.52
N GLY A 226 12.08 13.22 -6.21
CA GLY A 226 12.19 12.80 -7.60
C GLY A 226 12.63 13.93 -8.53
N ALA A 227 12.12 15.15 -8.35
CA ALA A 227 12.55 16.31 -9.11
C ALA A 227 14.02 16.68 -8.83
N ALA A 228 14.44 16.64 -7.56
CA ALA A 228 15.85 16.88 -7.19
C ALA A 228 16.79 15.85 -7.83
N GLN A 229 16.41 14.57 -7.82
CA GLN A 229 17.18 13.50 -8.45
C GLN A 229 17.31 13.68 -9.96
N ILE A 230 16.25 14.10 -10.64
CA ILE A 230 16.28 14.43 -12.08
C ILE A 230 17.26 15.55 -12.35
N ILE A 231 17.25 16.61 -11.54
CA ILE A 231 18.18 17.75 -11.68
C ILE A 231 19.63 17.30 -11.50
N VAL A 232 19.91 16.49 -10.48
CA VAL A 232 21.25 15.95 -10.22
C VAL A 232 21.71 15.06 -11.38
N THR A 233 20.85 14.17 -11.87
CA THR A 233 21.16 13.28 -13.00
C THR A 233 21.42 14.07 -14.29
N LEU A 234 20.63 15.09 -14.57
CA LEU A 234 20.84 16.00 -15.69
C LEU A 234 22.17 16.77 -15.57
N ALA A 235 22.46 17.32 -14.39
CA ALA A 235 23.71 18.02 -14.15
C ALA A 235 24.93 17.09 -14.33
N GLN A 236 24.87 15.87 -13.83
CA GLN A 236 25.91 14.86 -14.01
C GLN A 236 26.06 14.46 -15.49
N GLY A 237 24.95 14.27 -16.21
CA GLY A 237 24.95 13.98 -17.65
C GLY A 237 25.60 15.09 -18.47
N ILE A 238 25.27 16.34 -18.17
CA ILE A 238 25.88 17.52 -18.82
C ILE A 238 27.37 17.57 -18.47
N ALA A 239 27.74 17.44 -17.20
CA ALA A 239 29.14 17.46 -16.78
C ALA A 239 29.98 16.36 -17.45
N ALA A 240 29.42 15.16 -17.64
CA ALA A 240 30.07 14.07 -18.36
C ALA A 240 30.18 14.31 -19.87
N ALA A 241 29.23 15.02 -20.46
CA ALA A 241 29.21 15.33 -21.92
C ALA A 241 30.16 16.50 -22.28
N VAL A 242 30.34 17.49 -21.41
CA VAL A 242 31.17 18.67 -21.65
C VAL A 242 32.60 18.33 -22.12
N PRO A 243 33.36 17.41 -21.48
CA PRO A 243 34.70 17.06 -21.94
C PRO A 243 34.77 16.49 -23.34
N THR A 244 33.70 15.86 -23.82
CA THR A 244 33.64 15.28 -25.17
C THR A 244 33.13 16.28 -26.21
N LEU A 245 32.27 17.22 -25.82
CA LEU A 245 31.70 18.23 -26.68
C LEU A 245 32.67 19.38 -27.00
N ILE A 246 33.48 19.84 -26.01
CA ILE A 246 34.41 20.96 -26.19
C ILE A 246 35.40 20.68 -27.33
N PRO A 247 36.13 19.55 -27.40
CA PRO A 247 37.02 19.24 -28.49
C PRO A 247 36.37 19.22 -29.85
N GLN A 248 35.14 18.70 -29.93
CA GLN A 248 34.38 18.65 -31.19
C GLN A 248 33.98 20.05 -31.69
N ILE A 249 33.53 20.92 -30.78
CA ILE A 249 33.22 22.31 -31.10
C ILE A 249 34.45 23.06 -31.58
N VAL A 250 35.60 22.89 -30.90
CA VAL A 250 36.88 23.50 -31.29
C VAL A 250 37.31 23.04 -32.69
N LEU A 251 37.11 21.72 -32.99
CA LEU A 251 37.46 21.16 -34.30
C LEU A 251 36.59 21.74 -35.41
N VAL A 252 35.31 21.93 -35.18
CA VAL A 252 34.36 22.58 -36.15
C VAL A 252 34.73 24.04 -36.35
N VAL A 253 35.00 24.79 -35.29
CA VAL A 253 35.36 26.22 -35.34
C VAL A 253 36.69 26.46 -36.07
N THR A 254 37.67 25.51 -35.96
CA THR A 254 38.95 25.61 -36.65
C THR A 254 38.92 25.16 -38.11
N GLN A 255 37.83 24.57 -38.60
CA GLN A 255 37.62 24.15 -39.98
C GLN A 255 36.84 25.19 -40.81
N ILE A 256 36.30 26.25 -40.18
CA ILE A 256 35.65 27.41 -40.81
C ILE A 256 36.64 28.55 -40.92
#